data_622c960d77070cb8e234a09cf3939d4c
#
_entry.id   622c960d77070cb8e234a09cf3939d4c
#
_cell.length_a   1.000
_cell.length_b   1.000
_cell.length_c   1.000
_cell.angle_alpha   90.00
_cell.angle_beta   90.00
_cell.angle_gamma   90.00
#
_symmetry.space_group_name_H-M   'P 1'
#
loop_
_entity.id
_entity.type
_entity.pdbx_description
1 polymer ?
#
loop_
_entity_poly.entity_id
_entity_poly.type
_entity_poly.pdbx_seq_one_letter_code
_entity_poly.pdbx_strand_id
1 'polypeptide(L)'
;MDRLLDHACTGPLYLRMPDVARMVTDAIRYRDGQSYHLHSFVIMPNHVHLLMTPLVAVSKVMQSLKRFTAREGNRLLGVAGQPFWQDETYDRLVRNGTEFERIWHYIEMNPVKAGLATLPEEFQWSSAGPIDNRPQVANLPHKSE
;
A
#
# COMPACT_ATOMS: atom_id res chain seq x y z
N MET A 1 -1.73 18.23 3.94
CA MET A 1 -0.33 18.02 4.26
C MET A 1 0.03 16.55 4.12
N ASP A 2 1.16 16.27 3.55
CA ASP A 2 1.52 14.92 3.18
C ASP A 2 1.84 14.04 4.37
N ARG A 3 1.50 12.78 4.28
CA ARG A 3 1.70 11.81 5.35
C ARG A 3 2.41 10.57 4.83
N LEU A 4 3.34 10.08 5.63
CA LEU A 4 3.93 8.76 5.44
C LEU A 4 3.23 7.81 6.39
N LEU A 5 2.60 6.78 5.83
CA LEU A 5 1.96 5.72 6.62
C LEU A 5 2.74 4.44 6.45
N ASP A 6 3.00 3.77 7.57
CA ASP A 6 3.72 2.52 7.60
C ASP A 6 2.90 1.52 8.41
N HIS A 7 2.59 0.39 7.84
CA HIS A 7 1.69 -0.55 8.49
C HIS A 7 2.15 -1.99 8.28
N ALA A 8 2.29 -2.72 9.38
CA ALA A 8 2.81 -4.08 9.36
C ALA A 8 1.69 -5.12 9.41
N CYS A 9 1.88 -6.20 8.68
CA CYS A 9 1.00 -7.36 8.68
C CYS A 9 1.34 -8.26 9.86
N THR A 10 0.33 -9.02 10.37
CA THR A 10 0.54 -9.94 11.48
C THR A 10 1.35 -11.16 11.06
N GLY A 11 1.10 -11.66 9.84
CA GLY A 11 1.86 -12.78 9.32
C GLY A 11 3.18 -12.31 8.75
N PRO A 12 4.28 -13.02 8.98
CA PRO A 12 5.60 -12.52 8.62
C PRO A 12 5.80 -12.32 7.13
N LEU A 13 5.05 -13.03 6.27
CA LEU A 13 5.26 -12.98 4.83
C LEU A 13 3.95 -12.98 4.05
N TYR A 14 2.84 -12.57 4.66
CA TYR A 14 1.54 -12.60 3.98
C TYR A 14 1.54 -11.77 2.69
N LEU A 15 2.17 -10.60 2.74
CA LEU A 15 2.16 -9.68 1.60
C LEU A 15 3.11 -10.12 0.49
N ARG A 16 3.88 -11.18 0.70
CA ARG A 16 4.71 -11.79 -0.32
C ARG A 16 3.90 -12.63 -1.30
N MET A 17 2.72 -13.09 -0.90
CA MET A 17 1.86 -13.89 -1.76
C MET A 17 1.28 -12.98 -2.85
N PRO A 18 1.45 -13.34 -4.13
CA PRO A 18 1.07 -12.44 -5.23
C PRO A 18 -0.40 -12.01 -5.20
N ASP A 19 -1.31 -12.91 -4.86
CA ASP A 19 -2.72 -12.56 -4.81
C ASP A 19 -3.01 -11.54 -3.72
N VAL A 20 -2.35 -11.68 -2.57
CA VAL A 20 -2.52 -10.75 -1.46
C VAL A 20 -1.90 -9.40 -1.80
N ALA A 21 -0.68 -9.40 -2.33
CA ALA A 21 0.01 -8.17 -2.71
C ALA A 21 -0.77 -7.42 -3.80
N ARG A 22 -1.32 -8.13 -4.77
CA ARG A 22 -2.14 -7.52 -5.81
C ARG A 22 -3.40 -6.89 -5.23
N MET A 23 -4.05 -7.58 -4.33
CA MET A 23 -5.27 -7.08 -3.70
C MET A 23 -4.99 -5.79 -2.94
N VAL A 24 -3.89 -5.74 -2.17
CA VAL A 24 -3.52 -4.54 -1.42
C VAL A 24 -3.15 -3.40 -2.37
N THR A 25 -2.37 -3.70 -3.40
CA THR A 25 -2.00 -2.71 -4.42
C THR A 25 -3.23 -2.10 -5.08
N ASP A 26 -4.16 -2.94 -5.49
CA ASP A 26 -5.38 -2.47 -6.14
C ASP A 26 -6.24 -1.64 -5.19
N ALA A 27 -6.32 -2.03 -3.94
CA ALA A 27 -7.07 -1.28 -2.93
C ALA A 27 -6.49 0.11 -2.70
N ILE A 28 -5.15 0.21 -2.68
CA ILE A 28 -4.46 1.49 -2.52
C ILE A 28 -4.72 2.38 -3.73
N ARG A 29 -4.56 1.84 -4.93
CA ARG A 29 -4.74 2.62 -6.15
C ARG A 29 -6.18 3.04 -6.38
N TYR A 30 -7.12 2.20 -6.00
CA TYR A 30 -8.53 2.52 -6.15
C TYR A 30 -8.93 3.79 -5.37
N ARG A 31 -8.33 3.98 -4.22
CA ARG A 31 -8.65 5.11 -3.34
C ARG A 31 -7.94 6.41 -3.73
N ASP A 32 -7.02 6.33 -4.68
CA ASP A 32 -6.33 7.51 -5.20
C ASP A 32 -7.35 8.43 -5.90
N GLY A 33 -7.36 9.68 -5.50
CA GLY A 33 -8.31 10.67 -6.02
C GLY A 33 -9.61 10.71 -5.25
N GLN A 34 -9.84 9.79 -4.33
CA GLN A 34 -11.05 9.75 -3.51
C GLN A 34 -10.74 10.04 -2.05
N SER A 35 -9.90 9.21 -1.45
CA SER A 35 -9.52 9.34 -0.04
C SER A 35 -8.23 10.12 0.15
N TYR A 36 -7.40 10.14 -0.87
CA TYR A 36 -6.10 10.81 -0.85
C TYR A 36 -5.60 11.00 -2.27
N HIS A 37 -4.55 11.81 -2.40
CA HIS A 37 -3.71 11.82 -3.59
C HIS A 37 -2.52 10.94 -3.31
N LEU A 38 -2.39 9.87 -4.08
CA LEU A 38 -1.32 8.89 -3.91
C LEU A 38 -0.04 9.39 -4.59
N HIS A 39 1.05 9.37 -3.86
CA HIS A 39 2.35 9.79 -4.42
C HIS A 39 3.26 8.59 -4.64
N SER A 40 3.45 7.77 -3.61
CA SER A 40 4.35 6.64 -3.74
C SER A 40 3.94 5.58 -2.73
N PHE A 41 4.20 4.31 -3.07
CA PHE A 41 3.90 3.23 -2.16
C PHE A 41 4.77 2.02 -2.49
N VAL A 42 4.88 1.12 -1.54
CA VAL A 42 5.49 -0.20 -1.76
C VAL A 42 4.86 -1.20 -0.81
N ILE A 43 4.57 -2.39 -1.34
CA ILE A 43 4.09 -3.51 -0.54
C ILE A 43 5.27 -4.44 -0.32
N MET A 44 5.86 -4.39 0.86
CA MET A 44 6.94 -5.28 1.25
C MET A 44 6.35 -6.58 1.80
N PRO A 45 7.14 -7.65 1.95
CA PRO A 45 6.57 -8.95 2.36
C PRO A 45 5.76 -8.92 3.65
N ASN A 46 6.03 -8.01 4.56
CA ASN A 46 5.31 -7.96 5.84
C ASN A 46 4.83 -6.56 6.24
N HIS A 47 4.99 -5.57 5.38
CA HIS A 47 4.51 -4.22 5.69
C HIS A 47 4.33 -3.39 4.42
N VAL A 48 3.64 -2.27 4.57
CA VAL A 48 3.34 -1.35 3.49
C VAL A 48 3.83 0.04 3.88
N HIS A 49 4.47 0.72 2.95
CA HIS A 49 4.77 2.15 3.07
C HIS A 49 3.91 2.90 2.06
N LEU A 50 3.31 3.99 2.50
CA LEU A 50 2.37 4.76 1.68
C LEU A 50 2.60 6.25 1.92
N LEU A 51 2.97 6.97 0.86
CA LEU A 51 3.14 8.43 0.87
C LEU A 51 1.96 9.05 0.13
N MET A 52 1.21 9.90 0.80
CA MET A 52 -0.02 10.44 0.21
C MET A 52 -0.37 11.79 0.81
N THR A 53 -1.23 12.52 0.10
CA THR A 53 -1.87 13.73 0.62
C THR A 53 -3.32 13.38 0.93
N PRO A 54 -3.73 13.40 2.20
CA PRO A 54 -5.09 12.99 2.54
C PRO A 54 -6.13 13.98 2.03
N LEU A 55 -7.23 13.47 1.52
CA LEU A 55 -8.41 14.24 1.14
C LEU A 55 -9.50 14.11 2.19
N VAL A 56 -9.41 13.11 3.04
CA VAL A 56 -10.28 12.90 4.20
C VAL A 56 -9.37 12.63 5.40
N ALA A 57 -9.95 12.54 6.57
CA ALA A 57 -9.16 12.29 7.78
C ALA A 57 -8.36 11.01 7.64
N VAL A 58 -7.09 11.04 8.07
CA VAL A 58 -6.19 9.88 7.97
C VAL A 58 -6.79 8.67 8.68
N SER A 59 -7.46 8.89 9.82
CA SER A 59 -8.12 7.79 10.54
C SER A 59 -9.16 7.08 9.67
N LYS A 60 -9.89 7.83 8.86
CA LYS A 60 -10.88 7.25 7.95
C LYS A 60 -10.21 6.50 6.80
N VAL A 61 -9.13 7.05 6.28
CA VAL A 61 -8.35 6.38 5.25
C VAL A 61 -7.90 5.01 5.75
N MET A 62 -7.28 4.99 6.92
CA MET A 62 -6.75 3.75 7.47
C MET A 62 -7.84 2.78 7.86
N GLN A 63 -8.93 3.27 8.43
CA GLN A 63 -10.05 2.39 8.79
C GLN A 63 -10.62 1.68 7.57
N SER A 64 -10.87 2.42 6.50
CA SER A 64 -11.43 1.86 5.28
C SER A 64 -10.46 0.89 4.62
N LEU A 65 -9.21 1.30 4.46
CA LEU A 65 -8.20 0.52 3.78
C LEU A 65 -7.89 -0.78 4.55
N LYS A 66 -7.72 -0.68 5.86
CA LYS A 66 -7.43 -1.84 6.70
C LYS A 66 -8.59 -2.82 6.74
N ARG A 67 -9.80 -2.31 6.87
CA ARG A 67 -10.99 -3.17 6.93
C ARG A 67 -11.15 -3.98 5.65
N PHE A 68 -11.07 -3.31 4.50
CA PHE A 68 -11.23 -3.97 3.22
C PHE A 68 -10.12 -4.98 2.98
N THR A 69 -8.86 -4.57 3.17
CA THR A 69 -7.73 -5.44 2.88
C THR A 69 -7.62 -6.60 3.86
N ALA A 70 -8.00 -6.41 5.12
CA ALA A 70 -8.01 -7.50 6.09
C ALA A 70 -9.05 -8.54 5.72
N ARG A 71 -10.25 -8.10 5.35
CA ARG A 71 -11.31 -9.03 4.95
C ARG A 71 -10.90 -9.82 3.72
N GLU A 72 -10.42 -9.14 2.68
CA GLU A 72 -10.03 -9.81 1.46
C GLU A 72 -8.77 -10.65 1.63
N GLY A 73 -7.81 -10.15 2.41
CA GLY A 73 -6.60 -10.90 2.71
C GLY A 73 -6.89 -12.19 3.45
N ASN A 74 -7.74 -12.13 4.45
CA ASN A 74 -8.12 -13.32 5.20
C ASN A 74 -8.90 -14.31 4.33
N ARG A 75 -9.72 -13.80 3.42
CA ARG A 75 -10.42 -14.66 2.47
C ARG A 75 -9.43 -15.41 1.57
N LEU A 76 -8.44 -14.69 1.05
CA LEU A 76 -7.41 -15.29 0.19
C LEU A 76 -6.54 -16.28 0.93
N LEU A 77 -6.31 -16.03 2.22
CA LEU A 77 -5.51 -16.93 3.06
C LEU A 77 -6.31 -18.08 3.68
N GLY A 78 -7.65 -18.02 3.59
CA GLY A 78 -8.50 -19.04 4.18
C GLY A 78 -8.58 -18.98 5.69
N VAL A 79 -8.39 -17.79 6.29
CA VAL A 79 -8.33 -17.62 7.76
C VAL A 79 -9.28 -16.53 8.22
N ALA A 80 -10.54 -16.63 7.85
CA ALA A 80 -11.55 -15.64 8.19
C ALA A 80 -11.56 -15.32 9.69
N GLY A 81 -11.67 -14.02 10.01
CA GLY A 81 -11.79 -13.57 11.38
C GLY A 81 -10.48 -13.42 12.13
N GLN A 82 -9.35 -13.72 11.50
CA GLN A 82 -8.06 -13.55 12.15
C GLN A 82 -7.53 -12.12 11.92
N PRO A 83 -6.73 -11.58 12.84
CA PRO A 83 -6.09 -10.29 12.60
C PRO A 83 -5.15 -10.39 11.40
N PHE A 84 -5.31 -9.50 10.44
CA PHE A 84 -4.45 -9.43 9.26
C PHE A 84 -3.36 -8.39 9.45
N TRP A 85 -3.73 -7.21 9.96
CA TRP A 85 -2.80 -6.11 10.22
C TRP A 85 -2.49 -6.04 11.70
N GLN A 86 -1.29 -5.57 12.02
CA GLN A 86 -0.98 -5.20 13.40
C GLN A 86 -1.80 -3.96 13.77
N ASP A 87 -2.02 -3.76 15.06
CA ASP A 87 -2.90 -2.68 15.52
C ASP A 87 -2.36 -1.31 15.19
N GLU A 88 -1.06 -1.13 15.28
CA GLU A 88 -0.46 0.18 15.14
C GLU A 88 -0.19 0.55 13.69
N THR A 89 -0.54 1.78 13.34
CA THR A 89 -0.14 2.40 12.09
C THR A 89 0.84 3.52 12.43
N TYR A 90 1.99 3.49 11.80
CA TYR A 90 2.93 4.58 11.94
C TYR A 90 2.51 5.69 10.97
N ASP A 91 2.25 6.89 11.51
CA ASP A 91 1.78 8.03 10.73
C ASP A 91 2.70 9.20 11.01
N ARG A 92 3.40 9.64 9.97
CA ARG A 92 4.37 10.72 10.10
C ARG A 92 4.03 11.84 9.12
N LEU A 93 4.06 13.06 9.63
CA LEU A 93 3.86 14.25 8.83
C LEU A 93 5.12 14.54 8.00
N VAL A 94 4.94 14.84 6.72
CA VAL A 94 6.04 15.22 5.84
C VAL A 94 6.12 16.74 5.84
N ARG A 95 7.28 17.28 6.22
CA ARG A 95 7.41 18.69 6.58
C ARG A 95 7.72 19.62 5.41
N ASN A 96 8.40 19.13 4.39
CA ASN A 96 8.81 19.99 3.27
C ASN A 96 9.12 19.14 2.04
N GLY A 97 9.42 19.84 0.92
CA GLY A 97 9.69 19.18 -0.36
C GLY A 97 10.93 18.31 -0.38
N THR A 98 11.96 18.69 0.36
CA THR A 98 13.19 17.89 0.43
C THR A 98 12.92 16.58 1.14
N GLU A 99 12.18 16.62 2.24
CA GLU A 99 11.80 15.43 2.97
C GLU A 99 10.87 14.57 2.13
N PHE A 100 9.94 15.18 1.41
CA PHE A 100 9.02 14.50 0.54
C PHE A 100 9.78 13.66 -0.51
N GLU A 101 10.76 14.29 -1.18
CA GLU A 101 11.52 13.58 -2.21
C GLU A 101 12.38 12.47 -1.64
N ARG A 102 12.95 12.70 -0.47
CA ARG A 102 13.74 11.67 0.22
C ARG A 102 12.90 10.46 0.58
N ILE A 103 11.69 10.71 1.09
CA ILE A 103 10.77 9.64 1.46
C ILE A 103 10.28 8.88 0.22
N TRP A 104 9.95 9.62 -0.85
CA TRP A 104 9.55 9.00 -2.11
C TRP A 104 10.64 8.04 -2.59
N HIS A 105 11.88 8.54 -2.64
CA HIS A 105 13.01 7.72 -3.06
C HIS A 105 13.21 6.51 -2.15
N TYR A 106 13.11 6.73 -0.85
CA TYR A 106 13.25 5.66 0.14
C TYR A 106 12.22 4.55 -0.11
N ILE A 107 10.98 4.92 -0.35
CA ILE A 107 9.92 3.96 -0.61
C ILE A 107 10.21 3.13 -1.85
N GLU A 108 10.55 3.80 -2.95
CA GLU A 108 10.72 3.09 -4.22
C GLU A 108 12.02 2.28 -4.27
N MET A 109 13.01 2.65 -3.50
CA MET A 109 14.25 1.89 -3.39
C MET A 109 14.20 0.77 -2.37
N ASN A 110 13.15 0.72 -1.57
CA ASN A 110 13.03 -0.25 -0.48
C ASN A 110 13.20 -1.71 -0.96
N PRO A 111 12.54 -2.15 -2.04
CA PRO A 111 12.74 -3.53 -2.51
C PRO A 111 14.14 -3.80 -3.01
N VAL A 112 14.81 -2.79 -3.55
CA VAL A 112 16.21 -2.96 -4.00
C VAL A 112 17.12 -3.16 -2.79
N LYS A 113 16.96 -2.34 -1.77
CA LYS A 113 17.75 -2.48 -0.54
C LYS A 113 17.51 -3.80 0.17
N ALA A 114 16.29 -4.32 0.06
CA ALA A 114 15.93 -5.60 0.67
C ALA A 114 16.35 -6.80 -0.18
N GLY A 115 16.93 -6.58 -1.35
CA GLY A 115 17.37 -7.66 -2.23
C GLY A 115 16.23 -8.33 -3.00
N LEU A 116 15.06 -7.70 -3.06
CA LEU A 116 13.90 -8.26 -3.74
C LEU A 116 13.86 -7.90 -5.23
N ALA A 117 14.62 -6.92 -5.63
CA ALA A 117 14.70 -6.47 -7.02
C ALA A 117 16.06 -5.81 -7.26
N THR A 118 16.49 -5.77 -8.50
CA THR A 118 17.74 -5.08 -8.88
C THR A 118 17.49 -3.60 -9.11
N LEU A 119 16.34 -3.29 -9.71
CA LEU A 119 15.93 -1.91 -9.99
C LEU A 119 14.55 -1.67 -9.39
N PRO A 120 14.23 -0.44 -8.98
CA PRO A 120 12.90 -0.15 -8.41
C PRO A 120 11.76 -0.56 -9.32
N GLU A 121 11.88 -0.30 -10.61
CA GLU A 121 10.82 -0.56 -11.57
C GLU A 121 10.58 -2.05 -11.82
N GLU A 122 11.48 -2.90 -11.37
CA GLU A 122 11.31 -4.36 -11.48
C GLU A 122 10.44 -4.94 -10.38
N PHE A 123 10.22 -4.19 -9.31
CA PHE A 123 9.38 -4.68 -8.23
C PHE A 123 7.92 -4.33 -8.52
N GLN A 124 7.13 -5.34 -8.72
CA GLN A 124 5.75 -5.20 -9.21
C GLN A 124 4.84 -4.47 -8.22
N TRP A 125 5.09 -4.60 -6.92
CA TRP A 125 4.17 -4.14 -5.88
C TRP A 125 4.62 -2.79 -5.32
N SER A 126 4.90 -1.86 -6.21
CA SER A 126 5.28 -0.51 -5.82
C SER A 126 4.88 0.50 -6.89
N SER A 127 4.87 1.76 -6.51
CA SER A 127 4.57 2.85 -7.43
C SER A 127 5.60 2.97 -8.54
N ALA A 128 6.84 2.51 -8.32
CA ALA A 128 7.86 2.48 -9.37
C ALA A 128 7.72 1.29 -10.30
N GLY A 129 6.94 0.29 -9.90
CA GLY A 129 6.77 -0.92 -10.69
C GLY A 129 6.01 -0.68 -11.96
N PRO A 130 5.98 -1.68 -12.84
CA PRO A 130 5.29 -1.52 -14.11
C PRO A 130 3.82 -1.20 -13.89
N ILE A 131 3.39 -0.11 -14.53
CA ILE A 131 1.97 0.11 -14.69
C ILE A 131 1.59 -0.89 -15.77
N ASP A 132 1.23 -2.07 -15.35
CA ASP A 132 0.86 -3.06 -16.34
C ASP A 132 -0.44 -2.62 -17.01
N ASN A 133 -0.66 -3.18 -18.15
CA ASN A 133 -1.81 -2.84 -18.96
C ASN A 133 -3.05 -3.56 -18.47
N ARG A 134 -3.15 -3.84 -17.18
CA ARG A 134 -4.34 -4.51 -16.67
C ARG A 134 -5.53 -3.58 -16.80
N PRO A 135 -6.40 -3.81 -17.76
CA PRO A 135 -7.58 -2.97 -17.86
C PRO A 135 -8.42 -3.03 -16.60
N GLN A 136 -8.29 -4.11 -15.86
CA GLN A 136 -9.05 -4.29 -14.65
C GLN A 136 -8.72 -3.26 -13.59
N VAL A 137 -7.55 -2.63 -13.62
CA VAL A 137 -7.23 -1.59 -12.65
C VAL A 137 -8.20 -0.43 -12.78
N ALA A 138 -8.49 -0.02 -14.02
CA ALA A 138 -9.44 1.06 -14.27
C ALA A 138 -10.87 0.57 -14.35
N ASN A 139 -11.08 -0.67 -14.70
CA ASN A 139 -12.40 -1.18 -15.02
C ASN A 139 -13.00 -2.09 -13.96
N LEU A 140 -12.26 -2.35 -12.90
CA LEU A 140 -12.80 -3.16 -11.82
C LEU A 140 -14.01 -2.46 -11.22
N PRO A 141 -14.99 -3.23 -10.76
CA PRO A 141 -16.18 -2.66 -10.15
C PRO A 141 -15.91 -2.13 -8.75
N HIS A 142 -14.83 -1.38 -8.62
CA HIS A 142 -14.42 -0.81 -7.33
C HIS A 142 -15.44 0.17 -6.79
N LYS A 143 -16.16 0.79 -7.69
CA LYS A 143 -17.19 1.73 -7.32
C LYS A 143 -18.26 1.11 -6.46
N SER A 144 -18.29 -0.19 -6.40
CA SER A 144 -19.23 -0.90 -5.54
C SER A 144 -18.71 -1.09 -4.12
N GLU A 145 -17.52 -0.68 -3.88
CA GLU A 145 -16.92 -0.81 -2.56
C GLU A 145 -17.65 -0.04 -1.50
#